data_368670b84df831c8b1a08ef9c7840eb5
#
_entry.id   368670b84df831c8b1a08ef9c7840eb5
#
_cell.length_a   1.000
_cell.length_b   1.000
_cell.length_c   1.000
_cell.angle_alpha   90.00
_cell.angle_beta   90.00
_cell.angle_gamma   90.00
#
_symmetry.space_group_name_H-M   'P 1'
#
loop_
_entity.id
_entity.type
_entity.pdbx_description
1 polymer ?
#
loop_
_entity_poly.entity_id
_entity_poly.type
_entity_poly.pdbx_seq_one_letter_code
_entity_poly.pdbx_strand_id
1 'polypeptide(L)'
;MKHSLFAVALCLAAGIAMAQDPVKTDPDKYKMIFQNERVRVLEYKDKPGARTTRHQHPDSLVYALGPFKRKLILGEGKTIVVEKKEGEVYWVPAQEHIGENIGTTDTHVLIVELKEISGK
;
A
#
# COMPACT_ATOMS: atom_id res chain seq x y z
N MET A 1 -24.53 2.60 -50.27
CA MET A 1 -23.88 1.72 -49.29
C MET A 1 -23.54 2.57 -48.06
N LYS A 2 -24.22 2.26 -46.98
CA LYS A 2 -24.01 2.95 -45.71
C LYS A 2 -22.96 2.20 -44.94
N HIS A 3 -21.78 2.78 -44.82
CA HIS A 3 -20.77 2.25 -43.93
C HIS A 3 -21.06 2.77 -42.51
N SER A 4 -21.58 1.89 -41.69
CA SER A 4 -21.69 2.19 -40.26
C SER A 4 -20.31 2.13 -39.65
N LEU A 5 -19.73 3.27 -39.43
CA LEU A 5 -18.58 3.40 -38.55
C LEU A 5 -19.08 3.21 -37.12
N PHE A 6 -18.95 2.00 -36.63
CA PHE A 6 -19.04 1.77 -35.20
C PHE A 6 -17.78 2.37 -34.59
N ALA A 7 -17.92 3.57 -34.08
CA ALA A 7 -16.95 4.09 -33.14
C ALA A 7 -17.07 3.22 -31.88
N VAL A 8 -16.20 2.26 -31.75
CA VAL A 8 -15.99 1.59 -30.47
C VAL A 8 -15.41 2.65 -29.55
N ALA A 9 -16.28 3.28 -28.77
CA ALA A 9 -15.84 4.08 -27.67
C ALA A 9 -15.12 3.13 -26.71
N LEU A 10 -13.81 3.10 -26.79
CA LEU A 10 -12.99 2.46 -25.81
C LEU A 10 -13.16 3.27 -24.52
N CYS A 11 -14.13 2.87 -23.68
CA CYS A 11 -14.18 3.37 -22.33
C CYS A 11 -12.96 2.81 -21.62
N LEU A 12 -11.88 3.54 -21.69
CA LEU A 12 -10.80 3.40 -20.74
C LEU A 12 -11.38 3.72 -19.38
N ALA A 13 -11.73 2.67 -18.65
CA ALA A 13 -12.13 2.82 -17.27
C ALA A 13 -10.92 3.32 -16.50
N ALA A 14 -10.83 4.65 -16.37
CA ALA A 14 -9.76 5.31 -15.64
C ALA A 14 -9.78 5.00 -14.12
N GLY A 15 -10.75 4.20 -13.65
CA GLY A 15 -10.88 3.82 -12.24
C GLY A 15 -10.07 2.62 -11.81
N ILE A 16 -9.22 2.11 -12.68
CA ILE A 16 -8.47 0.87 -12.44
C ILE A 16 -7.45 1.01 -11.31
N ALA A 17 -6.97 2.25 -11.07
CA ALA A 17 -6.01 2.54 -10.01
C ALA A 17 -6.55 2.27 -8.58
N MET A 18 -7.86 2.04 -8.43
CA MET A 18 -8.48 1.76 -7.13
C MET A 18 -8.41 0.29 -6.74
N ALA A 19 -7.86 -0.55 -7.58
CA ALA A 19 -8.02 -1.98 -7.45
C ALA A 19 -7.23 -2.62 -6.30
N GLN A 20 -6.31 -1.91 -5.63
CA GLN A 20 -5.34 -2.57 -4.76
C GLN A 20 -5.18 -1.88 -3.41
N ASP A 21 -6.29 -1.65 -2.76
CA ASP A 21 -6.28 -1.19 -1.37
C ASP A 21 -5.82 -2.34 -0.46
N PRO A 22 -4.76 -2.16 0.34
CA PRO A 22 -4.23 -3.21 1.20
C PRO A 22 -5.23 -3.78 2.19
N VAL A 23 -6.17 -3.00 2.67
CA VAL A 23 -7.23 -3.49 3.57
C VAL A 23 -8.15 -4.48 2.86
N LYS A 24 -8.28 -4.36 1.56
CA LYS A 24 -9.09 -5.28 0.74
C LYS A 24 -8.30 -6.48 0.25
N THR A 25 -7.02 -6.28 -0.08
CA THR A 25 -6.18 -7.37 -0.58
C THR A 25 -5.70 -8.31 0.51
N ASP A 26 -5.37 -7.75 1.67
CA ASP A 26 -4.81 -8.50 2.80
C ASP A 26 -5.51 -8.11 4.12
N PRO A 27 -6.83 -8.38 4.26
CA PRO A 27 -7.59 -7.98 5.45
C PRO A 27 -7.15 -8.70 6.73
N ASP A 28 -6.44 -9.80 6.59
CA ASP A 28 -5.85 -10.54 7.70
C ASP A 28 -4.61 -9.84 8.30
N LYS A 29 -3.98 -8.95 7.55
CA LYS A 29 -2.75 -8.25 7.95
C LYS A 29 -2.96 -6.77 8.23
N TYR A 30 -3.87 -6.11 7.50
CA TYR A 30 -4.16 -4.69 7.62
C TYR A 30 -5.48 -4.44 8.30
N LYS A 31 -5.48 -3.55 9.27
CA LYS A 31 -6.69 -3.10 9.93
C LYS A 31 -6.73 -1.57 9.92
N MET A 32 -7.83 -1.01 9.44
CA MET A 32 -8.05 0.44 9.55
C MET A 32 -8.48 0.75 10.99
N ILE A 33 -7.70 1.55 11.69
CA ILE A 33 -7.96 1.89 13.09
C ILE A 33 -8.42 3.33 13.30
N PHE A 34 -8.19 4.21 12.31
CA PHE A 34 -8.64 5.60 12.35
C PHE A 34 -8.74 6.15 10.93
N GLN A 35 -9.68 7.04 10.71
CA GLN A 35 -9.82 7.74 9.45
C GLN A 35 -10.56 9.05 9.64
N ASN A 36 -10.10 10.09 8.94
CA ASN A 36 -10.80 11.37 8.79
C ASN A 36 -10.59 11.89 7.36
N GLU A 37 -10.92 13.15 7.11
CA GLU A 37 -10.76 13.77 5.78
C GLU A 37 -9.31 13.87 5.31
N ARG A 38 -8.34 13.78 6.23
CA ARG A 38 -6.93 14.06 5.95
C ARG A 38 -6.05 12.84 5.98
N VAL A 39 -6.36 11.88 6.82
CA VAL A 39 -5.53 10.68 7.00
C VAL A 39 -6.38 9.43 7.15
N ARG A 40 -5.76 8.32 6.82
CA ARG A 40 -6.23 6.99 7.16
C ARG A 40 -5.09 6.28 7.89
N VAL A 41 -5.34 5.76 9.07
CA VAL A 41 -4.34 5.04 9.85
C VAL A 41 -4.62 3.55 9.79
N LEU A 42 -3.64 2.81 9.31
CA LEU A 42 -3.67 1.35 9.25
C LEU A 42 -2.72 0.77 10.30
N GLU A 43 -3.17 -0.26 10.98
CA GLU A 43 -2.29 -1.15 11.74
C GLU A 43 -1.96 -2.34 10.86
N TYR A 44 -0.68 -2.66 10.74
CA TYR A 44 -0.19 -3.80 10.00
C TYR A 44 0.56 -4.76 10.91
N LYS A 45 0.25 -6.04 10.78
CA LYS A 45 0.93 -7.13 11.50
C LYS A 45 1.17 -8.30 10.57
N ASP A 46 2.35 -8.88 10.64
CA ASP A 46 2.62 -10.19 10.03
C ASP A 46 3.73 -10.92 10.76
N LYS A 47 3.93 -12.17 10.37
CA LYS A 47 4.96 -13.06 10.91
C LYS A 47 6.12 -13.21 9.94
N PRO A 48 7.32 -13.64 10.41
CA PRO A 48 8.42 -13.98 9.52
C PRO A 48 7.97 -14.92 8.40
N GLY A 49 8.36 -14.61 7.17
CA GLY A 49 7.99 -15.35 5.96
C GLY A 49 6.68 -14.94 5.33
N ALA A 50 5.87 -14.12 5.99
CA ALA A 50 4.61 -13.65 5.42
C ALA A 50 4.84 -12.72 4.24
N ARG A 51 3.95 -12.80 3.26
CA ARG A 51 4.00 -12.02 2.04
C ARG A 51 2.63 -11.43 1.75
N THR A 52 2.59 -10.14 1.40
CA THR A 52 1.34 -9.49 1.00
C THR A 52 1.03 -9.74 -0.46
N THR A 53 -0.22 -9.57 -0.81
CA THR A 53 -0.64 -9.37 -2.20
C THR A 53 -0.16 -7.99 -2.65
N ARG A 54 0.03 -7.82 -3.95
CA ARG A 54 0.36 -6.52 -4.53
C ARG A 54 -0.72 -5.49 -4.19
N HIS A 55 -0.31 -4.33 -3.70
CA HIS A 55 -1.22 -3.26 -3.30
C HIS A 55 -0.55 -1.89 -3.43
N GLN A 56 -1.35 -0.83 -3.24
CA GLN A 56 -0.90 0.56 -3.33
C GLN A 56 -1.11 1.28 -2.01
N HIS A 57 -0.16 2.15 -1.70
CA HIS A 57 -0.30 3.16 -0.64
C HIS A 57 -0.09 4.55 -1.24
N PRO A 58 -0.82 5.56 -0.76
CA PRO A 58 -0.45 6.96 -1.01
C PRO A 58 0.79 7.31 -0.17
N ASP A 59 1.24 8.55 -0.26
CA ASP A 59 2.27 9.08 0.64
C ASP A 59 1.91 8.78 2.09
N SER A 60 2.84 8.26 2.85
CA SER A 60 2.59 7.77 4.21
C SER A 60 3.74 8.01 5.15
N LEU A 61 3.41 8.18 6.43
CA LEU A 61 4.36 8.02 7.53
C LEU A 61 4.17 6.64 8.14
N VAL A 62 5.25 5.97 8.43
CA VAL A 62 5.22 4.66 9.08
C VAL A 62 5.93 4.76 10.43
N TYR A 63 5.27 4.26 11.46
CA TYR A 63 5.81 4.15 12.82
C TYR A 63 6.03 2.68 13.16
N ALA A 64 7.26 2.32 13.48
CA ALA A 64 7.61 0.95 13.85
C ALA A 64 7.29 0.69 15.32
N LEU A 65 6.32 -0.19 15.56
CA LEU A 65 5.96 -0.62 16.92
C LEU A 65 6.87 -1.74 17.44
N GLY A 66 7.66 -2.34 16.59
CA GLY A 66 8.68 -3.32 16.89
C GLY A 66 9.73 -3.35 15.81
N PRO A 67 10.89 -3.99 16.05
CA PRO A 67 11.92 -4.08 15.02
C PRO A 67 11.47 -5.03 13.90
N PHE A 68 11.87 -4.72 12.67
CA PHE A 68 11.53 -5.58 11.53
C PHE A 68 12.53 -5.43 10.38
N LYS A 69 12.51 -6.42 9.50
CA LYS A 69 13.24 -6.40 8.24
C LYS A 69 12.33 -6.92 7.14
N ARG A 70 12.13 -6.12 6.10
CA ARG A 70 11.23 -6.44 4.99
C ARG A 70 11.90 -6.22 3.65
N LYS A 71 11.47 -7.00 2.68
CA LYS A 71 11.76 -6.76 1.27
C LYS A 71 10.50 -6.23 0.61
N LEU A 72 10.62 -5.12 -0.11
CA LEU A 72 9.55 -4.56 -0.93
C LEU A 72 9.88 -4.80 -2.39
N ILE A 73 8.94 -5.37 -3.11
CA ILE A 73 9.02 -5.57 -4.55
C ILE A 73 8.14 -4.51 -5.19
N LEU A 74 8.77 -3.49 -5.78
CA LEU A 74 8.08 -2.36 -6.38
C LEU A 74 7.43 -2.74 -7.72
N GLY A 75 6.54 -1.90 -8.21
CA GLY A 75 5.77 -2.16 -9.43
C GLY A 75 6.61 -2.50 -10.66
N GLU A 76 7.83 -2.01 -10.72
CA GLU A 76 8.78 -2.25 -11.83
C GLU A 76 9.68 -3.47 -11.61
N GLY A 77 9.44 -4.25 -10.57
CA GLY A 77 10.28 -5.40 -10.23
C GLY A 77 11.54 -5.04 -9.43
N LYS A 78 11.80 -3.76 -9.19
CA LYS A 78 12.88 -3.31 -8.33
C LYS A 78 12.60 -3.73 -6.89
N THR A 79 13.62 -4.25 -6.20
CA THR A 79 13.49 -4.62 -4.80
C THR A 79 14.28 -3.66 -3.92
N ILE A 80 13.71 -3.35 -2.76
CA ILE A 80 14.38 -2.62 -1.69
C ILE A 80 14.21 -3.36 -0.38
N VAL A 81 15.23 -3.29 0.47
CA VAL A 81 15.18 -3.84 1.83
C VAL A 81 15.03 -2.71 2.81
N VAL A 82 14.07 -2.85 3.70
CA VAL A 82 13.78 -1.89 4.77
C VAL A 82 14.01 -2.59 6.10
N GLU A 83 14.89 -2.01 6.92
CA GLU A 83 15.16 -2.50 8.27
C GLU A 83 14.98 -1.35 9.24
N LYS A 84 14.16 -1.54 10.26
CA LYS A 84 13.83 -0.52 11.25
C LYS A 84 13.89 -1.07 12.65
N LYS A 85 14.18 -0.17 13.59
CA LYS A 85 14.12 -0.44 15.03
C LYS A 85 12.78 0.03 15.57
N GLU A 86 12.39 -0.52 16.70
CA GLU A 86 11.23 -0.03 17.45
C GLU A 86 11.32 1.48 17.68
N GLY A 87 10.23 2.19 17.42
CA GLY A 87 10.13 3.63 17.61
C GLY A 87 10.59 4.48 16.43
N GLU A 88 11.18 3.89 15.39
CA GLU A 88 11.54 4.66 14.20
C GLU A 88 10.31 5.10 13.42
N VAL A 89 10.37 6.35 12.93
CA VAL A 89 9.37 6.92 12.03
C VAL A 89 10.05 7.24 10.72
N TYR A 90 9.42 6.87 9.60
CA TYR A 90 9.98 7.14 8.29
C TYR A 90 8.91 7.44 7.26
N TRP A 91 9.29 8.17 6.23
CA TRP A 91 8.42 8.54 5.13
C TRP A 91 8.47 7.47 4.04
N VAL A 92 7.31 7.12 3.50
CA VAL A 92 7.19 6.25 2.34
C VAL A 92 6.40 7.00 1.27
N PRO A 93 7.02 7.33 0.13
CA PRO A 93 6.28 7.96 -0.97
C PRO A 93 5.26 6.99 -1.55
N ALA A 94 4.23 7.54 -2.17
CA ALA A 94 3.19 6.76 -2.85
C ALA A 94 3.84 5.71 -3.74
N GLN A 95 3.44 4.46 -3.57
CA GLN A 95 4.00 3.34 -4.31
C GLN A 95 3.08 2.12 -4.35
N GLU A 96 3.28 1.32 -5.36
CA GLU A 96 2.72 -0.02 -5.49
C GLU A 96 3.82 -1.02 -5.13
N HIS A 97 3.50 -2.01 -4.32
CA HIS A 97 4.47 -3.04 -3.94
C HIS A 97 3.84 -4.33 -3.44
N ILE A 98 4.68 -5.35 -3.37
CA ILE A 98 4.48 -6.56 -2.57
C ILE A 98 5.46 -6.46 -1.41
N GLY A 99 5.02 -6.71 -0.19
CA GLY A 99 5.88 -6.74 0.99
C GLY A 99 6.10 -8.16 1.49
N GLU A 100 7.33 -8.46 1.90
CA GLU A 100 7.68 -9.75 2.46
C GLU A 100 8.49 -9.56 3.74
N ASN A 101 8.09 -10.23 4.80
CA ASN A 101 8.85 -10.23 6.05
C ASN A 101 10.02 -11.20 5.91
N ILE A 102 11.22 -10.67 5.73
CA ILE A 102 12.46 -11.45 5.58
C ILE A 102 13.28 -11.47 6.88
N GLY A 103 12.74 -10.89 7.95
CA GLY A 103 13.40 -10.85 9.26
C GLY A 103 13.06 -12.04 10.13
N THR A 104 13.46 -11.92 11.39
CA THR A 104 13.25 -12.95 12.43
C THR A 104 12.17 -12.56 13.42
N THR A 105 11.64 -11.34 13.32
CA THR A 105 10.58 -10.82 14.19
C THR A 105 9.31 -10.59 13.39
N ASP A 106 8.17 -10.55 14.09
CA ASP A 106 6.94 -10.05 13.48
C ASP A 106 7.14 -8.61 13.03
N THR A 107 6.49 -8.22 11.93
CA THR A 107 6.33 -6.81 11.60
C THR A 107 5.10 -6.29 12.34
N HIS A 108 5.24 -5.17 13.02
CA HIS A 108 4.11 -4.46 13.63
C HIS A 108 4.33 -2.97 13.47
N VAL A 109 3.53 -2.34 12.66
CA VAL A 109 3.67 -0.91 12.33
C VAL A 109 2.32 -0.23 12.29
N LEU A 110 2.34 1.08 12.47
CA LEU A 110 1.24 1.97 12.12
C LEU A 110 1.62 2.70 10.85
N ILE A 111 0.69 2.76 9.92
CA ILE A 111 0.84 3.47 8.65
C ILE A 111 -0.15 4.60 8.62
N VAL A 112 0.35 5.83 8.59
CA VAL A 112 -0.49 7.03 8.46
C VAL A 112 -0.50 7.43 6.99
N GLU A 113 -1.55 7.04 6.27
CA GLU A 113 -1.74 7.37 4.88
C GLU A 113 -2.34 8.76 4.74
N LEU A 114 -1.72 9.60 3.93
CA LEU A 114 -2.22 10.95 3.68
C LEU A 114 -3.27 10.91 2.59
N LYS A 115 -4.38 11.60 2.82
CA LYS A 115 -5.42 11.79 1.82
C LYS A 115 -5.21 13.10 1.09
N GLU A 116 -5.51 13.11 -0.20
CA GLU A 116 -5.56 14.37 -0.95
C GLU A 116 -6.73 15.20 -0.46
N ILE A 117 -6.46 16.50 -0.24
CA ILE A 117 -7.50 17.46 0.10
C ILE A 117 -8.15 17.89 -1.22
N SER A 118 -9.36 17.40 -1.49
CA SER A 118 -10.14 17.84 -2.62
C SER A 118 -10.67 19.26 -2.38
N GLY A 119 -10.65 20.11 -3.41
CA GLY A 119 -11.29 21.41 -3.38
C GLY A 119 -10.34 22.61 -3.27
N LYS A 120 -9.10 22.45 -3.62
CA LYS A 120 -8.20 23.57 -3.90
C LYS A 120 -7.91 23.67 -5.37
#